data_83eca0f408cebc79d495a8f63a6590be
#
_entry.id   83eca0f408cebc79d495a8f63a6590be
#
_cell.length_a   1.000
_cell.length_b   1.000
_cell.length_c   1.000
_cell.angle_alpha   90.00
_cell.angle_beta   90.00
_cell.angle_gamma   90.00
#
_symmetry.space_group_name_H-M   'P 1'
#
loop_
_entity.id
_entity.type
_entity.pdbx_description
1 polymer ?
#
loop_
_entity_poly.entity_id
_entity_poly.type
_entity_poly.pdbx_seq_one_letter_code
_entity_poly.pdbx_strand_id
1 'polypeptide(L)'
;NAIGHIPETISCRYNPGGLFKISNDIMDNPGDAKYGMTTEQLFEAFKVLKAKGAKHFGIHAFLASNTVTNEYYPMLAKVLFEVAVKLKEETGADIKFINLSGGVGIPYRPDQEPNDIFAIGEGVRKVYEEVLVPAGMGDVALYTEMGRFMLAPYGCLVTTAIHEKHTYKEYIGVDACAVNLMRPAMYGAYHHITVMGKENEPCDHKYDVTGSLCENNDKFAIDRMLPKIDMGDILVIHDTGAHGFSMGYNYNGKLRSAELLLKEDGSVEMIRRAETPKDYFATFDFCDLFKNI
;
A
#
# COMPACT_ATOMS: atom_id res chain seq x y z
N ASN A 1 12.36 -7.54 -28.95
CA ASN A 1 13.08 -8.55 -29.75
C ASN A 1 13.25 -9.89 -29.01
N ALA A 2 13.53 -9.89 -27.69
CA ALA A 2 13.73 -11.13 -26.92
C ALA A 2 12.47 -12.02 -26.89
N ILE A 3 11.27 -11.45 -26.84
CA ILE A 3 10.00 -12.18 -26.84
C ILE A 3 9.42 -12.39 -28.25
N GLY A 4 10.09 -11.91 -29.31
CA GLY A 4 9.73 -12.10 -30.69
C GLY A 4 8.56 -11.26 -31.24
N HIS A 5 7.86 -10.49 -30.39
CA HIS A 5 6.74 -9.63 -30.81
C HIS A 5 6.63 -8.38 -29.93
N ILE A 6 5.90 -7.38 -30.40
CA ILE A 6 5.47 -6.22 -29.62
C ILE A 6 4.00 -6.44 -29.21
N PRO A 7 3.65 -6.27 -27.93
CA PRO A 7 2.25 -6.24 -27.52
C PRO A 7 1.47 -5.16 -28.27
N GLU A 8 0.25 -5.47 -28.66
CA GLU A 8 -0.61 -4.54 -29.37
C GLU A 8 -0.94 -3.30 -28.52
N THR A 9 -1.11 -3.50 -27.21
CA THR A 9 -1.37 -2.45 -26.23
C THR A 9 -0.23 -2.35 -25.22
N ILE A 10 0.34 -1.15 -25.04
CA ILE A 10 1.44 -0.90 -24.12
C ILE A 10 1.16 0.36 -23.30
N SER A 11 1.44 0.29 -21.99
CA SER A 11 1.42 1.45 -21.10
C SER A 11 2.82 1.84 -20.67
N CYS A 12 3.07 3.14 -20.59
CA CYS A 12 4.32 3.69 -20.04
C CYS A 12 4.04 4.46 -18.74
N ARG A 13 4.93 4.29 -17.75
CA ARG A 13 4.84 5.02 -16.49
C ARG A 13 5.53 6.37 -16.62
N TYR A 14 4.78 7.43 -16.33
CA TYR A 14 5.25 8.80 -16.34
C TYR A 14 5.72 9.24 -14.95
N ASN A 15 6.78 10.04 -14.93
CA ASN A 15 7.27 10.77 -13.77
C ASN A 15 7.36 12.27 -14.11
N PRO A 16 6.51 13.13 -13.54
CA PRO A 16 6.49 14.56 -13.83
C PRO A 16 7.67 15.34 -13.22
N GLY A 17 8.53 14.67 -12.45
CA GLY A 17 9.62 15.33 -11.74
C GLY A 17 9.13 16.31 -10.67
N GLY A 18 9.93 17.33 -10.40
CA GLY A 18 9.65 18.34 -9.36
C GLY A 18 8.45 19.26 -9.59
N LEU A 19 7.72 19.07 -10.69
CA LEU A 19 6.49 19.82 -10.99
C LEU A 19 5.31 19.40 -10.09
N PHE A 20 5.39 18.23 -9.48
CA PHE A 20 4.36 17.68 -8.61
C PHE A 20 4.91 17.53 -7.19
N LYS A 21 4.47 18.38 -6.28
CA LYS A 21 4.91 18.36 -4.88
C LYS A 21 3.80 17.82 -3.99
N ILE A 22 3.79 16.55 -3.74
CA ILE A 22 3.07 15.93 -2.62
C ILE A 22 4.04 14.93 -2.02
N SER A 23 4.67 15.29 -0.92
CA SER A 23 5.49 14.37 -0.14
C SER A 23 4.69 13.82 1.03
N ASN A 24 4.82 12.54 1.27
CA ASN A 24 4.56 11.91 2.54
C ASN A 24 5.73 10.96 2.84
N ASP A 25 5.86 10.54 4.09
CA ASP A 25 6.97 9.70 4.58
C ASP A 25 7.05 8.30 3.93
N ILE A 26 6.14 7.97 3.00
CA ILE A 26 6.07 6.66 2.36
C ILE A 26 6.70 6.68 0.97
N MET A 27 6.68 7.82 0.28
CA MET A 27 7.23 7.96 -1.08
C MET A 27 8.09 9.22 -1.20
N ASP A 28 9.18 9.08 -1.95
CA ASP A 28 10.02 10.19 -2.34
C ASP A 28 9.27 11.20 -3.21
N ASN A 29 9.75 12.44 -3.25
CA ASN A 29 9.31 13.38 -4.26
C ASN A 29 9.55 12.78 -5.66
N PRO A 30 8.69 13.08 -6.65
CA PRO A 30 8.83 12.50 -7.99
C PRO A 30 10.22 12.66 -8.61
N GLY A 31 10.93 13.75 -8.31
CA GLY A 31 12.30 13.98 -8.81
C GLY A 31 13.34 13.01 -8.24
N ASP A 32 13.10 12.46 -7.05
CA ASP A 32 14.00 11.53 -6.35
C ASP A 32 13.55 10.07 -6.50
N ALA A 33 12.32 9.85 -6.98
CA ALA A 33 11.73 8.52 -7.09
C ALA A 33 12.37 7.71 -8.24
N LYS A 34 12.64 6.43 -7.98
CA LYS A 34 13.24 5.50 -8.96
C LYS A 34 12.31 5.11 -10.11
N TYR A 35 11.08 5.58 -10.15
CA TYR A 35 10.03 5.10 -11.05
C TYR A 35 9.72 6.07 -12.16
N GLY A 36 9.31 5.52 -13.31
CA GLY A 36 8.73 6.26 -14.41
C GLY A 36 9.78 6.90 -15.35
N MET A 37 9.28 7.48 -16.39
CA MET A 37 10.04 8.17 -17.44
C MET A 37 9.86 9.68 -17.31
N THR A 38 10.88 10.47 -17.58
CA THR A 38 10.73 11.92 -17.74
C THR A 38 9.81 12.24 -18.93
N THR A 39 9.42 13.49 -19.08
CA THR A 39 8.58 13.91 -20.23
C THR A 39 9.25 13.55 -21.55
N GLU A 40 10.51 13.89 -21.73
CA GLU A 40 11.27 13.61 -22.95
C GLU A 40 11.37 12.10 -23.22
N GLN A 41 11.68 11.32 -22.21
CA GLN A 41 11.77 9.86 -22.31
C GLN A 41 10.41 9.23 -22.66
N LEU A 42 9.32 9.73 -22.10
CA LEU A 42 7.98 9.24 -22.37
C LEU A 42 7.59 9.46 -23.82
N PHE A 43 7.82 10.66 -24.35
CA PHE A 43 7.54 11.01 -25.76
C PHE A 43 8.38 10.19 -26.73
N GLU A 44 9.66 10.00 -26.44
CA GLU A 44 10.53 9.13 -27.26
C GLU A 44 10.09 7.67 -27.19
N ALA A 45 9.73 7.17 -26.00
CA ALA A 45 9.23 5.80 -25.85
C ALA A 45 7.98 5.54 -26.70
N PHE A 46 7.04 6.49 -26.74
CA PHE A 46 5.84 6.36 -27.57
C PHE A 46 6.17 6.31 -29.06
N LYS A 47 7.08 7.15 -29.54
CA LYS A 47 7.55 7.13 -30.94
C LYS A 47 8.21 5.79 -31.29
N VAL A 48 9.12 5.31 -30.44
CA VAL A 48 9.83 4.04 -30.63
C VAL A 48 8.86 2.84 -30.62
N LEU A 49 7.94 2.78 -29.65
CA LEU A 49 6.99 1.69 -29.52
C LEU A 49 6.01 1.66 -30.70
N LYS A 50 5.53 2.82 -31.14
CA LYS A 50 4.69 2.94 -32.34
C LYS A 50 5.42 2.47 -33.59
N ALA A 51 6.67 2.88 -33.78
CA ALA A 51 7.52 2.43 -34.90
C ALA A 51 7.77 0.91 -34.89
N LYS A 52 7.75 0.29 -33.69
CA LYS A 52 7.86 -1.18 -33.52
C LYS A 52 6.54 -1.93 -33.68
N GLY A 53 5.42 -1.25 -33.89
CA GLY A 53 4.14 -1.84 -34.20
C GLY A 53 3.12 -1.89 -33.05
N ALA A 54 3.38 -1.21 -31.93
CA ALA A 54 2.33 -1.00 -30.93
C ALA A 54 1.22 -0.12 -31.52
N LYS A 55 -0.04 -0.50 -31.27
CA LYS A 55 -1.21 0.16 -31.83
C LYS A 55 -1.92 1.05 -30.82
N HIS A 56 -2.06 0.55 -29.59
CA HIS A 56 -2.80 1.19 -28.53
C HIS A 56 -1.89 1.50 -27.34
N PHE A 57 -2.12 2.63 -26.70
CA PHE A 57 -1.25 3.13 -25.64
C PHE A 57 -2.05 3.44 -24.38
N GLY A 58 -1.37 3.27 -23.26
CA GLY A 58 -1.79 3.78 -21.97
C GLY A 58 -0.71 4.63 -21.33
N ILE A 59 -1.15 5.47 -20.39
CA ILE A 59 -0.26 6.23 -19.50
C ILE A 59 -0.60 5.86 -18.07
N HIS A 60 0.43 5.79 -17.24
CA HIS A 60 0.32 5.48 -15.83
C HIS A 60 1.22 6.42 -15.02
N ALA A 61 0.79 6.85 -13.84
CA ALA A 61 1.66 7.46 -12.84
C ALA A 61 1.20 7.09 -11.43
N PHE A 62 2.15 6.92 -10.54
CA PHE A 62 1.91 6.71 -9.11
C PHE A 62 2.85 7.61 -8.33
N LEU A 63 2.34 8.70 -7.74
CA LEU A 63 3.13 9.79 -7.20
C LEU A 63 3.05 9.94 -5.69
N ALA A 64 2.04 9.37 -5.06
CA ALA A 64 1.88 9.40 -3.61
C ALA A 64 1.17 8.14 -3.10
N SER A 65 1.34 7.85 -1.82
CA SER A 65 0.67 6.75 -1.13
C SER A 65 0.06 7.26 0.17
N ASN A 66 -1.15 6.81 0.48
CA ASN A 66 -1.91 7.19 1.67
C ASN A 66 -2.15 8.71 1.78
N THR A 67 -2.65 9.33 0.73
CA THR A 67 -3.11 10.72 0.80
C THR A 67 -4.48 10.77 1.46
N VAL A 68 -4.63 11.65 2.46
CA VAL A 68 -5.90 11.87 3.18
C VAL A 68 -6.51 13.21 2.79
N THR A 69 -6.46 13.54 1.50
CA THR A 69 -7.08 14.73 0.89
C THR A 69 -7.85 14.35 -0.36
N ASN A 70 -8.94 15.07 -0.65
CA ASN A 70 -9.76 14.83 -1.83
C ASN A 70 -9.17 15.46 -3.10
N GLU A 71 -8.15 16.33 -2.97
CA GLU A 71 -7.57 17.11 -4.07
C GLU A 71 -6.50 16.34 -4.85
N TYR A 72 -5.80 15.41 -4.20
CA TYR A 72 -4.67 14.69 -4.81
C TYR A 72 -5.03 14.03 -6.14
N TYR A 73 -6.11 13.27 -6.14
CA TYR A 73 -6.51 12.48 -7.31
C TYR A 73 -6.95 13.32 -8.51
N PRO A 74 -7.79 14.36 -8.36
CA PRO A 74 -8.07 15.31 -9.43
C PRO A 74 -6.83 16.04 -9.96
N MET A 75 -5.87 16.39 -9.09
CA MET A 75 -4.61 17.02 -9.51
C MET A 75 -3.75 16.04 -10.33
N LEU A 76 -3.62 14.78 -9.90
CA LEU A 76 -2.93 13.73 -10.65
C LEU A 76 -3.60 13.51 -12.01
N ALA A 77 -4.93 13.43 -12.04
CA ALA A 77 -5.70 13.30 -13.27
C ALA A 77 -5.39 14.43 -14.24
N LYS A 78 -5.38 15.69 -13.78
CA LYS A 78 -5.06 16.85 -14.61
C LYS A 78 -3.69 16.72 -15.27
N VAL A 79 -2.66 16.40 -14.49
CA VAL A 79 -1.29 16.22 -15.01
C VAL A 79 -1.24 15.12 -16.07
N LEU A 80 -1.87 13.96 -15.82
CA LEU A 80 -1.87 12.86 -16.77
C LEU A 80 -2.69 13.14 -18.03
N PHE A 81 -3.83 13.82 -17.91
CA PHE A 81 -4.68 14.16 -19.03
C PHE A 81 -4.01 15.19 -19.96
N GLU A 82 -3.39 16.23 -19.39
CA GLU A 82 -2.63 17.21 -20.17
C GLU A 82 -1.44 16.58 -20.93
N VAL A 83 -0.72 15.64 -20.29
CA VAL A 83 0.36 14.88 -20.95
C VAL A 83 -0.19 13.96 -22.03
N ALA A 84 -1.34 13.30 -21.80
CA ALA A 84 -1.98 12.45 -22.79
C ALA A 84 -2.38 13.22 -24.04
N VAL A 85 -2.96 14.41 -23.88
CA VAL A 85 -3.30 15.28 -25.03
C VAL A 85 -2.07 15.62 -25.84
N LYS A 86 -0.99 16.09 -25.20
CA LYS A 86 0.29 16.41 -25.87
C LYS A 86 0.90 15.18 -26.57
N LEU A 87 0.88 14.01 -25.93
CA LEU A 87 1.37 12.77 -26.54
C LEU A 87 0.59 12.41 -27.81
N LYS A 88 -0.73 12.52 -27.79
CA LYS A 88 -1.56 12.33 -28.98
C LYS A 88 -1.21 13.31 -30.09
N GLU A 89 -1.08 14.60 -29.76
CA GLU A 89 -0.77 15.66 -30.73
C GLU A 89 0.61 15.47 -31.37
N GLU A 90 1.65 15.21 -30.59
CA GLU A 90 3.02 15.17 -31.06
C GLU A 90 3.42 13.81 -31.68
N THR A 91 2.84 12.70 -31.19
CA THR A 91 3.23 11.35 -31.66
C THR A 91 2.18 10.68 -32.51
N GLY A 92 0.96 11.20 -32.52
CA GLY A 92 -0.21 10.54 -33.14
C GLY A 92 -0.52 9.20 -32.48
N ALA A 93 -0.18 8.99 -31.20
CA ALA A 93 -0.46 7.76 -30.48
C ALA A 93 -1.96 7.62 -30.19
N ASP A 94 -2.50 6.41 -30.38
CA ASP A 94 -3.87 6.07 -30.03
C ASP A 94 -3.96 5.70 -28.55
N ILE A 95 -4.21 6.68 -27.69
CA ILE A 95 -4.30 6.50 -26.23
C ILE A 95 -5.68 5.97 -25.88
N LYS A 96 -5.74 4.76 -25.36
CA LYS A 96 -6.98 4.07 -24.99
C LYS A 96 -7.31 4.15 -23.51
N PHE A 97 -6.32 4.31 -22.67
CA PHE A 97 -6.57 4.39 -21.22
C PHE A 97 -5.52 5.23 -20.49
N ILE A 98 -5.95 5.75 -19.37
CA ILE A 98 -5.09 6.42 -18.39
C ILE A 98 -5.29 5.75 -17.05
N ASN A 99 -4.21 5.24 -16.45
CA ASN A 99 -4.24 4.63 -15.14
C ASN A 99 -3.76 5.63 -14.08
N LEU A 100 -4.70 6.07 -13.26
CA LEU A 100 -4.44 7.00 -12.16
C LEU A 100 -3.80 6.29 -10.95
N SER A 101 -3.60 4.96 -11.03
CA SER A 101 -2.99 4.15 -9.98
C SER A 101 -3.75 4.19 -8.65
N GLY A 102 -3.02 4.06 -7.54
CA GLY A 102 -3.52 4.17 -6.18
C GLY A 102 -3.22 5.53 -5.56
N GLY A 103 -3.04 5.54 -4.25
CA GLY A 103 -2.65 6.72 -3.49
C GLY A 103 -3.73 7.25 -2.57
N VAL A 104 -5.01 7.01 -2.87
CA VAL A 104 -6.11 7.35 -1.94
C VAL A 104 -5.91 6.59 -0.64
N GLY A 105 -5.80 7.33 0.45
CA GLY A 105 -5.52 6.83 1.78
C GLY A 105 -6.78 6.57 2.60
N ILE A 106 -6.53 6.11 3.82
CA ILE A 106 -7.54 5.94 4.87
C ILE A 106 -7.08 6.69 6.12
N PRO A 107 -8.00 7.05 7.01
CA PRO A 107 -7.67 7.67 8.29
C PRO A 107 -7.15 6.60 9.25
N TYR A 108 -5.84 6.41 9.31
CA TYR A 108 -5.22 5.48 10.28
C TYR A 108 -5.30 5.99 11.72
N ARG A 109 -5.41 7.31 11.90
CA ARG A 109 -5.54 7.93 13.23
C ARG A 109 -6.98 8.31 13.50
N PRO A 110 -7.47 8.17 14.74
CA PRO A 110 -8.85 8.52 15.09
C PRO A 110 -9.22 9.99 14.89
N ASP A 111 -8.22 10.89 14.80
CA ASP A 111 -8.38 12.32 14.59
C ASP A 111 -8.32 12.76 13.11
N GLN A 112 -8.14 11.81 12.19
CA GLN A 112 -8.12 12.08 10.75
C GLN A 112 -9.51 11.94 10.15
N GLU A 113 -9.85 12.85 9.24
CA GLU A 113 -11.07 12.75 8.44
C GLU A 113 -10.90 11.78 7.28
N PRO A 114 -11.89 10.94 6.97
CA PRO A 114 -11.84 10.04 5.83
C PRO A 114 -11.95 10.80 4.50
N ASN A 115 -11.32 10.24 3.46
CA ASN A 115 -11.53 10.72 2.10
C ASN A 115 -12.98 10.50 1.65
N ASP A 116 -13.55 11.49 0.97
CA ASP A 116 -14.82 11.37 0.26
C ASP A 116 -14.57 10.89 -1.17
N ILE A 117 -14.81 9.60 -1.41
CA ILE A 117 -14.55 8.99 -2.72
C ILE A 117 -15.47 9.54 -3.81
N PHE A 118 -16.67 10.02 -3.46
CA PHE A 118 -17.58 10.63 -4.42
C PHE A 118 -17.09 12.02 -4.82
N ALA A 119 -16.63 12.83 -3.86
CA ALA A 119 -15.99 14.11 -4.14
C ALA A 119 -14.73 13.96 -4.99
N ILE A 120 -13.89 12.95 -4.71
CA ILE A 120 -12.72 12.59 -5.53
C ILE A 120 -13.16 12.24 -6.96
N GLY A 121 -14.14 11.35 -7.12
CA GLY A 121 -14.66 10.95 -8.42
C GLY A 121 -15.24 12.09 -9.23
N GLU A 122 -15.99 12.99 -8.58
CA GLU A 122 -16.53 14.18 -9.19
C GLU A 122 -15.44 15.16 -9.65
N GLY A 123 -14.40 15.33 -8.82
CA GLY A 123 -13.23 16.14 -9.19
C GLY A 123 -12.51 15.59 -10.42
N VAL A 124 -12.30 14.27 -10.49
CA VAL A 124 -11.69 13.60 -11.67
C VAL A 124 -12.58 13.76 -12.91
N ARG A 125 -13.90 13.56 -12.77
CA ARG A 125 -14.86 13.72 -13.85
C ARG A 125 -14.80 15.14 -14.45
N LYS A 126 -14.78 16.14 -13.60
CA LYS A 126 -14.69 17.55 -14.03
C LYS A 126 -13.41 17.79 -14.84
N VAL A 127 -12.26 17.32 -14.38
CA VAL A 127 -10.99 17.46 -15.10
C VAL A 127 -11.03 16.69 -16.43
N TYR A 128 -11.65 15.52 -16.47
CA TYR A 128 -11.84 14.74 -17.70
C TYR A 128 -12.64 15.54 -18.75
N GLU A 129 -13.75 16.13 -18.34
CA GLU A 129 -14.61 16.94 -19.20
C GLU A 129 -13.92 18.24 -19.67
N GLU A 130 -13.06 18.81 -18.83
CA GLU A 130 -12.31 20.04 -19.15
C GLU A 130 -11.11 19.80 -20.06
N VAL A 131 -10.44 18.65 -19.98
CA VAL A 131 -9.16 18.40 -20.67
C VAL A 131 -9.30 17.40 -21.82
N LEU A 132 -9.84 16.21 -21.55
CA LEU A 132 -9.87 15.15 -22.56
C LEU A 132 -10.99 15.30 -23.58
N VAL A 133 -12.18 15.68 -23.17
CA VAL A 133 -13.33 15.82 -24.08
C VAL A 133 -13.07 16.85 -25.17
N PRO A 134 -12.60 18.08 -24.89
CA PRO A 134 -12.30 19.06 -25.93
C PRO A 134 -11.17 18.63 -26.88
N ALA A 135 -10.23 17.78 -26.41
CA ALA A 135 -9.15 17.21 -27.21
C ALA A 135 -9.58 16.02 -28.07
N GLY A 136 -10.88 15.70 -28.13
CA GLY A 136 -11.39 14.55 -28.85
C GLY A 136 -10.90 13.22 -28.28
N MET A 137 -10.79 13.12 -26.95
CA MET A 137 -10.34 11.97 -26.17
C MET A 137 -11.40 11.53 -25.15
N GLY A 138 -12.68 11.84 -25.40
CA GLY A 138 -13.77 11.52 -24.50
C GLY A 138 -14.13 10.02 -24.44
N ASP A 139 -13.43 9.17 -25.15
CA ASP A 139 -13.53 7.70 -25.14
C ASP A 139 -12.38 7.00 -24.38
N VAL A 140 -11.43 7.76 -23.84
CA VAL A 140 -10.30 7.23 -23.07
C VAL A 140 -10.78 6.65 -21.73
N ALA A 141 -10.49 5.37 -21.51
CA ALA A 141 -10.86 4.70 -20.25
C ALA A 141 -9.96 5.13 -19.08
N LEU A 142 -10.55 5.24 -17.90
CA LEU A 142 -9.81 5.48 -16.66
C LEU A 142 -9.69 4.20 -15.86
N TYR A 143 -8.49 3.93 -15.35
CA TYR A 143 -8.20 2.84 -14.42
C TYR A 143 -7.68 3.37 -13.09
N THR A 144 -7.98 2.65 -12.03
CA THR A 144 -7.52 2.95 -10.67
C THR A 144 -7.04 1.69 -9.98
N GLU A 145 -6.11 1.84 -9.01
CA GLU A 145 -5.50 0.76 -8.23
C GLU A 145 -5.62 1.08 -6.72
N MET A 146 -6.83 1.28 -6.24
CA MET A 146 -7.11 1.79 -4.88
C MET A 146 -7.04 0.69 -3.80
N GLY A 147 -6.01 -0.16 -3.80
CA GLY A 147 -5.91 -1.31 -2.90
C GLY A 147 -6.02 -0.96 -1.42
N ARG A 148 -5.33 0.08 -0.96
CA ARG A 148 -5.38 0.53 0.44
C ARG A 148 -6.79 0.99 0.83
N PHE A 149 -7.37 1.88 0.03
CA PHE A 149 -8.70 2.41 0.29
C PHE A 149 -9.75 1.31 0.38
N MET A 150 -9.66 0.31 -0.49
CA MET A 150 -10.61 -0.80 -0.58
C MET A 150 -10.44 -1.85 0.52
N LEU A 151 -9.21 -2.10 0.99
CA LEU A 151 -8.93 -3.30 1.79
C LEU A 151 -8.42 -3.00 3.20
N ALA A 152 -7.67 -1.91 3.42
CA ALA A 152 -7.00 -1.69 4.70
C ALA A 152 -7.96 -1.68 5.90
N PRO A 153 -9.13 -1.01 5.87
CA PRO A 153 -10.04 -0.96 7.00
C PRO A 153 -10.68 -2.30 7.37
N TYR A 154 -10.62 -3.28 6.46
CA TYR A 154 -11.28 -4.58 6.63
C TYR A 154 -10.34 -5.67 7.16
N GLY A 155 -9.16 -5.33 7.60
CA GLY A 155 -8.23 -6.28 8.21
C GLY A 155 -7.63 -5.76 9.50
N CYS A 156 -7.38 -6.66 10.43
CA CYS A 156 -6.65 -6.38 11.65
C CYS A 156 -5.62 -7.48 11.95
N LEU A 157 -4.57 -7.11 12.67
CA LEU A 157 -3.64 -8.06 13.26
C LEU A 157 -4.02 -8.26 14.74
N VAL A 158 -4.35 -9.48 15.08
CA VAL A 158 -4.67 -9.89 16.47
C VAL A 158 -3.43 -10.50 17.08
N THR A 159 -3.05 -10.06 18.28
CA THR A 159 -1.84 -10.49 18.95
C THR A 159 -2.02 -10.50 20.47
N THR A 160 -1.24 -11.32 21.17
CA THR A 160 -1.32 -11.47 22.63
C THR A 160 -0.14 -10.81 23.30
N ALA A 161 -0.38 -10.07 24.38
CA ALA A 161 0.66 -9.57 25.26
C ALA A 161 1.31 -10.74 26.01
N ILE A 162 2.59 -11.01 25.72
CA ILE A 162 3.33 -12.15 26.26
C ILE A 162 4.47 -11.76 27.19
N HIS A 163 4.82 -10.48 27.25
CA HIS A 163 5.92 -10.00 28.07
C HIS A 163 5.75 -8.52 28.44
N GLU A 164 6.07 -8.19 29.69
CA GLU A 164 6.24 -6.81 30.18
C GLU A 164 7.69 -6.57 30.49
N LYS A 165 8.17 -5.36 30.19
CA LYS A 165 9.53 -4.93 30.54
C LYS A 165 9.54 -3.48 30.97
N HIS A 166 10.04 -3.24 32.16
CA HIS A 166 10.16 -1.94 32.81
C HIS A 166 11.63 -1.54 32.84
N THR A 167 12.01 -0.51 32.09
CA THR A 167 13.34 0.05 32.09
C THR A 167 13.27 1.58 32.12
N TYR A 168 13.84 2.27 31.14
CA TYR A 168 13.65 3.72 30.96
C TYR A 168 12.30 4.04 30.30
N LYS A 169 11.62 3.03 29.75
CA LYS A 169 10.29 3.07 29.18
C LYS A 169 9.53 1.82 29.60
N GLU A 170 8.23 1.85 29.41
CA GLU A 170 7.35 0.71 29.61
C GLU A 170 7.14 0.00 28.28
N TYR A 171 7.46 -1.29 28.23
CA TYR A 171 7.35 -2.11 27.02
C TYR A 171 6.33 -3.22 27.22
N ILE A 172 5.50 -3.41 26.21
CA ILE A 172 4.65 -4.59 26.07
C ILE A 172 5.17 -5.39 24.88
N GLY A 173 5.70 -6.58 25.15
CA GLY A 173 6.08 -7.55 24.13
C GLY A 173 4.90 -8.40 23.73
N VAL A 174 4.68 -8.52 22.42
CA VAL A 174 3.58 -9.33 21.85
C VAL A 174 4.14 -10.52 21.06
N ASP A 175 3.29 -11.54 20.81
CA ASP A 175 3.64 -12.71 20.02
C ASP A 175 3.74 -12.44 18.52
N ALA A 176 3.13 -11.36 18.01
CA ALA A 176 3.37 -10.84 16.67
C ALA A 176 4.71 -10.10 16.57
N CYS A 177 5.15 -9.82 15.35
CA CYS A 177 6.34 -9.02 15.06
C CYS A 177 6.22 -8.36 13.68
N ALA A 178 7.24 -7.60 13.27
CA ALA A 178 7.23 -6.92 11.96
C ALA A 178 7.13 -7.88 10.76
N VAL A 179 7.38 -9.18 10.94
CA VAL A 179 7.08 -10.23 9.93
C VAL A 179 5.58 -10.26 9.57
N ASN A 180 4.70 -9.99 10.54
CA ASN A 180 3.26 -9.97 10.36
C ASN A 180 2.75 -8.62 9.85
N LEU A 181 3.38 -7.51 10.29
CA LEU A 181 3.04 -6.15 9.88
C LEU A 181 4.30 -5.26 9.90
N MET A 182 4.96 -5.14 8.77
CA MET A 182 6.24 -4.41 8.69
C MET A 182 6.11 -2.88 8.63
N ARG A 183 4.94 -2.35 8.31
CA ARG A 183 4.76 -0.91 8.07
C ARG A 183 5.20 -0.01 9.24
N PRO A 184 4.85 -0.29 10.51
CA PRO A 184 5.37 0.49 11.62
C PRO A 184 6.89 0.50 11.70
N ALA A 185 7.53 -0.66 11.54
CA ALA A 185 8.98 -0.80 11.60
C ALA A 185 9.70 -0.10 10.44
N MET A 186 9.15 -0.17 9.23
CA MET A 186 9.78 0.33 8.01
C MET A 186 9.55 1.83 7.77
N TYR A 187 8.35 2.31 8.08
CA TYR A 187 7.91 3.66 7.73
C TYR A 187 7.55 4.52 8.94
N GLY A 188 7.63 4.00 10.17
CA GLY A 188 7.04 4.66 11.33
C GLY A 188 5.51 4.80 11.24
N ALA A 189 4.87 3.96 10.42
CA ALA A 189 3.45 4.08 10.13
C ALA A 189 2.60 3.84 11.39
N TYR A 190 1.65 4.73 11.60
CA TYR A 190 0.69 4.56 12.67
C TYR A 190 -0.36 3.51 12.31
N HIS A 191 -0.69 2.65 13.28
CA HIS A 191 -1.89 1.83 13.31
C HIS A 191 -2.58 2.03 14.65
N HIS A 192 -3.90 2.13 14.65
CA HIS A 192 -4.66 2.18 15.90
C HIS A 192 -4.58 0.82 16.60
N ILE A 193 -4.47 0.84 17.93
CA ILE A 193 -4.40 -0.36 18.76
C ILE A 193 -5.49 -0.27 19.81
N THR A 194 -6.30 -1.32 19.92
CA THR A 194 -7.24 -1.50 21.02
C THR A 194 -6.88 -2.74 21.82
N VAL A 195 -7.22 -2.75 23.09
CA VAL A 195 -7.08 -3.90 23.98
C VAL A 195 -8.47 -4.50 24.20
N MET A 196 -8.65 -5.74 23.79
CA MET A 196 -9.96 -6.40 23.86
C MET A 196 -10.49 -6.47 25.30
N GLY A 197 -11.75 -6.04 25.46
CA GLY A 197 -12.41 -5.97 26.76
C GLY A 197 -12.04 -4.75 27.60
N LYS A 198 -11.14 -3.88 27.12
CA LYS A 198 -10.71 -2.64 27.79
C LYS A 198 -10.95 -1.40 26.92
N GLU A 199 -11.84 -1.47 25.94
CA GLU A 199 -12.08 -0.39 24.96
C GLU A 199 -12.60 0.91 25.61
N ASN A 200 -13.21 0.80 26.79
CA ASN A 200 -13.76 1.94 27.55
C ASN A 200 -12.89 2.33 28.75
N GLU A 201 -11.76 1.69 28.96
CA GLU A 201 -10.86 2.04 30.06
C GLU A 201 -10.00 3.28 29.71
N PRO A 202 -9.52 4.03 30.71
CA PRO A 202 -8.66 5.17 30.47
C PRO A 202 -7.36 4.78 29.75
N CYS A 203 -7.00 5.49 28.70
CA CYS A 203 -5.69 5.37 28.04
C CYS A 203 -4.66 6.23 28.78
N ASP A 204 -4.25 5.83 29.97
CA ASP A 204 -3.39 6.59 30.88
C ASP A 204 -2.00 5.96 31.07
N HIS A 205 -1.73 4.83 30.42
CA HIS A 205 -0.43 4.17 30.42
C HIS A 205 0.29 4.40 29.09
N LYS A 206 1.57 4.77 29.18
CA LYS A 206 2.42 5.04 28.00
C LYS A 206 3.30 3.83 27.71
N TYR A 207 3.07 3.16 26.60
CA TYR A 207 3.82 1.98 26.18
C TYR A 207 4.52 2.11 24.83
N ASP A 208 5.66 1.41 24.69
CA ASP A 208 6.14 0.90 23.42
C ASP A 208 5.61 -0.53 23.25
N VAL A 209 4.85 -0.81 22.20
CA VAL A 209 4.38 -2.17 21.87
C VAL A 209 5.36 -2.80 20.89
N THR A 210 6.00 -3.91 21.28
CA THR A 210 7.15 -4.47 20.58
C THR A 210 6.94 -5.91 20.15
N GLY A 211 7.51 -6.28 19.00
CA GLY A 211 7.60 -7.67 18.57
C GLY A 211 8.82 -8.38 19.16
N SER A 212 9.12 -9.55 18.63
CA SER A 212 10.14 -10.49 19.13
C SER A 212 11.35 -10.66 18.22
N LEU A 213 11.54 -9.79 17.23
CA LEU A 213 12.70 -9.84 16.34
C LEU A 213 13.95 -9.26 17.01
N CYS A 214 15.12 -9.72 16.58
CA CYS A 214 16.39 -9.07 16.88
C CYS A 214 16.57 -7.82 15.99
N GLU A 215 15.61 -6.90 16.10
CA GLU A 215 15.52 -5.66 15.33
C GLU A 215 14.91 -4.58 16.21
N ASN A 216 15.67 -3.51 16.46
CA ASN A 216 15.24 -2.44 17.37
C ASN A 216 13.97 -1.70 16.88
N ASN A 217 13.74 -1.69 15.58
CA ASN A 217 12.55 -1.07 14.99
C ASN A 217 11.31 -2.01 14.95
N ASP A 218 11.41 -3.22 15.48
CA ASP A 218 10.27 -4.13 15.61
C ASP A 218 9.32 -3.66 16.70
N LYS A 219 8.63 -2.56 16.40
CA LYS A 219 7.68 -1.87 17.28
C LYS A 219 6.42 -1.53 16.50
N PHE A 220 5.29 -1.93 17.03
CA PHE A 220 3.96 -1.58 16.50
C PHE A 220 3.51 -0.19 16.95
N ALA A 221 4.00 0.27 18.11
CA ALA A 221 3.73 1.59 18.66
C ALA A 221 4.91 2.05 19.52
N ILE A 222 5.12 3.38 19.55
CA ILE A 222 6.12 4.06 20.37
C ILE A 222 5.41 5.17 21.14
N ASP A 223 5.68 5.25 22.46
CA ASP A 223 5.10 6.25 23.37
C ASP A 223 3.57 6.34 23.25
N ARG A 224 2.90 5.20 23.02
CA ARG A 224 1.47 5.14 22.82
C ARG A 224 0.71 5.13 24.15
N MET A 225 -0.27 6.03 24.30
CA MET A 225 -1.21 6.00 25.40
C MET A 225 -2.25 4.93 25.14
N LEU A 226 -2.33 3.94 26.02
CA LEU A 226 -3.24 2.79 25.97
C LEU A 226 -3.83 2.51 27.37
N PRO A 227 -4.92 1.75 27.48
CA PRO A 227 -5.34 1.19 28.77
C PRO A 227 -4.21 0.34 29.37
N LYS A 228 -4.29 0.09 30.67
CA LYS A 228 -3.37 -0.84 31.33
C LYS A 228 -3.44 -2.20 30.63
N ILE A 229 -2.28 -2.67 30.18
CA ILE A 229 -2.14 -3.99 29.53
C ILE A 229 -1.55 -4.96 30.55
N ASP A 230 -2.22 -6.10 30.70
CA ASP A 230 -1.74 -7.20 31.53
C ASP A 230 -1.30 -8.36 30.62
N MET A 231 -0.46 -9.26 31.15
CA MET A 231 -0.03 -10.47 30.43
C MET A 231 -1.23 -11.35 30.06
N GLY A 232 -1.31 -11.72 28.80
CA GLY A 232 -2.43 -12.48 28.24
C GLY A 232 -3.54 -11.63 27.62
N ASP A 233 -3.48 -10.31 27.74
CA ASP A 233 -4.41 -9.43 27.04
C ASP A 233 -4.25 -9.58 25.52
N ILE A 234 -5.36 -9.48 24.81
CA ILE A 234 -5.38 -9.52 23.35
C ILE A 234 -5.42 -8.09 22.82
N LEU A 235 -4.45 -7.76 22.00
CA LEU A 235 -4.36 -6.50 21.28
C LEU A 235 -4.84 -6.66 19.84
N VAL A 236 -5.64 -5.72 19.37
CA VAL A 236 -6.09 -5.64 17.99
C VAL A 236 -5.40 -4.42 17.34
N ILE A 237 -4.58 -4.67 16.33
CA ILE A 237 -3.92 -3.64 15.53
C ILE A 237 -4.75 -3.45 14.26
N HIS A 238 -5.39 -2.31 14.13
CA HIS A 238 -6.39 -2.02 13.10
C HIS A 238 -5.79 -1.66 11.73
N ASP A 239 -6.63 -1.67 10.70
CA ASP A 239 -6.33 -1.17 9.35
C ASP A 239 -5.17 -1.89 8.66
N THR A 240 -5.04 -3.20 8.85
CA THR A 240 -3.96 -4.01 8.30
C THR A 240 -4.34 -4.80 7.05
N GLY A 241 -5.55 -4.63 6.51
CA GLY A 241 -6.06 -5.40 5.37
C GLY A 241 -5.36 -5.11 4.03
N ALA A 242 -4.57 -4.03 3.96
CA ALA A 242 -3.67 -3.75 2.83
C ALA A 242 -2.25 -3.49 3.33
N HIS A 243 -1.25 -3.95 2.58
CA HIS A 243 0.17 -3.81 2.93
C HIS A 243 0.52 -4.41 4.31
N GLY A 244 -0.28 -5.36 4.77
CA GLY A 244 -0.06 -6.20 5.95
C GLY A 244 0.61 -7.51 5.55
N PHE A 245 -0.14 -8.61 5.52
CA PHE A 245 0.36 -9.94 5.22
C PHE A 245 1.16 -10.02 3.90
N SER A 246 0.72 -9.33 2.84
CA SER A 246 1.38 -9.34 1.53
C SER A 246 2.81 -8.77 1.54
N MET A 247 3.16 -7.92 2.51
CA MET A 247 4.52 -7.40 2.71
C MET A 247 5.33 -8.24 3.70
N GLY A 248 4.80 -9.33 4.20
CA GLY A 248 5.46 -10.19 5.16
C GLY A 248 6.75 -10.83 4.63
N TYR A 249 7.64 -11.19 5.53
CA TYR A 249 8.95 -11.78 5.30
C TYR A 249 9.30 -12.74 6.44
N ASN A 250 10.48 -13.37 6.41
CA ASN A 250 10.88 -14.37 7.42
C ASN A 250 12.19 -14.00 8.13
N TYR A 251 12.32 -12.76 8.60
CA TYR A 251 13.52 -12.36 9.34
C TYR A 251 13.63 -13.12 10.67
N ASN A 252 14.83 -13.44 11.09
CA ASN A 252 15.17 -14.28 12.25
C ASN A 252 14.53 -15.70 12.21
N GLY A 253 14.16 -16.19 11.04
CA GLY A 253 13.47 -17.49 10.90
C GLY A 253 12.05 -17.51 11.44
N LYS A 254 11.42 -16.35 11.68
CA LYS A 254 10.02 -16.27 12.08
C LYS A 254 9.12 -16.73 10.96
N LEU A 255 8.19 -17.59 11.31
CA LEU A 255 7.16 -18.10 10.41
C LEU A 255 5.99 -17.13 10.36
N ARG A 256 5.32 -17.06 9.22
CA ARG A 256 4.18 -16.19 9.02
C ARG A 256 2.92 -16.77 9.67
N SER A 257 2.09 -15.90 10.21
CA SER A 257 0.83 -16.26 10.87
C SER A 257 -0.22 -16.81 9.90
N ALA A 258 -1.28 -17.41 10.46
CA ALA A 258 -2.51 -17.72 9.72
C ALA A 258 -3.27 -16.45 9.32
N GLU A 259 -4.14 -16.57 8.31
CA GLU A 259 -5.17 -15.58 7.97
C GLU A 259 -6.55 -16.19 8.17
N LEU A 260 -7.41 -15.46 8.85
CA LEU A 260 -8.77 -15.85 9.18
C LEU A 260 -9.74 -14.86 8.53
N LEU A 261 -10.80 -15.37 7.95
CA LEU A 261 -11.91 -14.59 7.42
C LEU A 261 -13.06 -14.57 8.43
N LEU A 262 -13.37 -13.40 8.96
CA LEU A 262 -14.58 -13.18 9.73
C LEU A 262 -15.74 -12.94 8.75
N LYS A 263 -16.76 -13.80 8.81
CA LYS A 263 -17.94 -13.73 7.94
C LYS A 263 -19.03 -12.85 8.56
N GLU A 264 -19.99 -12.46 7.73
CA GLU A 264 -21.14 -11.64 8.16
C GLU A 264 -22.00 -12.30 9.25
N ASP A 265 -22.05 -13.63 9.28
CA ASP A 265 -22.75 -14.39 10.30
C ASP A 265 -21.98 -14.53 11.62
N GLY A 266 -20.79 -13.92 11.72
CA GLY A 266 -19.90 -14.01 12.87
C GLY A 266 -19.05 -15.28 12.92
N SER A 267 -19.18 -16.19 11.96
CA SER A 267 -18.31 -17.37 11.89
C SER A 267 -16.92 -16.98 11.35
N VAL A 268 -15.93 -17.80 11.73
CA VAL A 268 -14.53 -17.59 11.33
C VAL A 268 -14.06 -18.76 10.50
N GLU A 269 -13.47 -18.46 9.33
CA GLU A 269 -12.89 -19.45 8.44
C GLU A 269 -11.39 -19.22 8.27
N MET A 270 -10.60 -20.30 8.38
CA MET A 270 -9.17 -20.23 8.08
C MET A 270 -8.95 -20.23 6.56
N ILE A 271 -8.63 -19.08 5.99
CA ILE A 271 -8.36 -18.92 4.54
C ILE A 271 -6.90 -19.17 4.19
N ARG A 272 -6.00 -19.07 5.18
CA ARG A 272 -4.58 -19.43 5.07
C ARG A 272 -4.09 -19.98 6.41
N ARG A 273 -3.49 -21.17 6.40
CA ARG A 273 -2.81 -21.69 7.60
C ARG A 273 -1.52 -20.94 7.89
N ALA A 274 -1.05 -20.99 9.12
CA ALA A 274 0.29 -20.54 9.46
C ALA A 274 1.38 -21.35 8.72
N GLU A 275 2.53 -20.72 8.49
CA GLU A 275 3.70 -21.40 7.98
C GLU A 275 4.25 -22.41 9.01
N THR A 276 4.87 -23.44 8.49
CA THR A 276 5.63 -24.45 9.23
C THR A 276 7.10 -24.39 8.85
N PRO A 277 8.03 -25.00 9.61
CA PRO A 277 9.42 -25.12 9.18
C PRO A 277 9.56 -25.73 7.78
N LYS A 278 8.67 -26.64 7.39
CA LYS A 278 8.66 -27.24 6.07
C LYS A 278 8.43 -26.21 4.96
N ASP A 279 7.56 -25.23 5.18
CA ASP A 279 7.32 -24.17 4.22
C ASP A 279 8.53 -23.23 4.11
N TYR A 280 9.15 -22.91 5.23
CA TYR A 280 10.34 -22.05 5.29
C TYR A 280 11.53 -22.68 4.54
N PHE A 281 11.73 -23.99 4.65
CA PHE A 281 12.81 -24.73 4.01
C PHE A 281 12.42 -25.36 2.66
N ALA A 282 11.25 -25.08 2.11
CA ALA A 282 10.71 -25.73 0.92
C ALA A 282 11.58 -25.59 -0.34
N THR A 283 12.42 -24.55 -0.41
CA THR A 283 13.31 -24.28 -1.54
C THR A 283 14.73 -24.84 -1.36
N PHE A 284 15.03 -25.42 -0.20
CA PHE A 284 16.32 -26.04 0.05
C PHE A 284 16.35 -27.46 -0.52
N ASP A 285 17.43 -27.80 -1.18
CA ASP A 285 17.65 -29.13 -1.76
C ASP A 285 18.34 -30.10 -0.76
N PHE A 286 17.91 -30.07 0.49
CA PHE A 286 18.34 -30.98 1.54
C PHE A 286 17.35 -32.14 1.64
N CYS A 287 17.29 -32.94 0.61
CA CYS A 287 16.24 -33.94 0.37
C CYS A 287 15.93 -34.89 1.54
N ASP A 288 16.84 -35.10 2.47
CA ASP A 288 16.70 -36.13 3.49
C ASP A 288 16.52 -35.63 4.92
N LEU A 289 16.76 -34.34 5.17
CA LEU A 289 16.69 -33.76 6.53
C LEU A 289 15.26 -33.70 7.09
N PHE A 290 14.24 -33.65 6.24
CA PHE A 290 12.85 -33.48 6.65
C PHE A 290 11.93 -34.67 6.33
N LYS A 291 12.47 -35.77 5.85
CA LYS A 291 11.66 -36.97 5.55
C LYS A 291 11.06 -37.63 6.78
N ASN A 292 11.53 -37.25 7.98
CA ASN A 292 11.19 -37.90 9.25
C ASN A 292 10.64 -36.92 10.32
N ILE A 293 10.24 -35.70 9.93
CA ILE A 293 9.61 -34.71 10.83
C ILE A 293 8.14 -34.57 10.53
#